data_df0289fd504f9bcc821d036bb1f5a43e
#
_entry.id   df0289fd504f9bcc821d036bb1f5a43e
#
_cell.length_a   1.000
_cell.length_b   1.000
_cell.length_c   1.000
_cell.angle_alpha   90.00
_cell.angle_beta   90.00
_cell.angle_gamma   90.00
#
_symmetry.space_group_name_H-M   'P 1'
#
loop_
_entity.id
_entity.type
_entity.pdbx_description
1 polymer ?
#
loop_
_entity_poly.entity_id
_entity_poly.type
_entity_poly.pdbx_seq_one_letter_code
_entity_poly.pdbx_strand_id
1 'polypeptide(L)'
;MAAKKKNIISKASPHTIKKFELIEEYIKSWAQKLLLTESCNGLIFIDCMCNSGVYTDDAGQFVKGTAVRVSEALREASRTYTEKNIHIYLNDKDKARVDELKKHLPQDERNFKIVTSCGDAHELLRTIGPQLYGTGHLHYFLLYDPYDATIDWEALLPFFRNWGEVMINHMVSDPVRAITSAKKKTTKAKYENTYLEDFEKLVPYGSDKKAYEARVEEIINSLKGARRYYVSAFPFYNTQNSLVYNLIHCTSNKEGFKLYKKSAWKVFGAQSSTKHSVENRQLSFNLFGEIAEEEDESCLHVIDIAKYLQRSFRGRKQVPLDEMWELLDNHPIFPSEGFRNEVKSDLTDFFSAKIEQIVNPDTGKKETVISFSS
;
A
#
# COMPACT_ATOMS: atom_id res chain seq x y z
N MET A 1 -28.80 32.45 -0.17
CA MET A 1 -27.86 31.59 0.61
C MET A 1 -26.47 31.81 0.05
N ALA A 2 -25.55 32.38 0.82
CA ALA A 2 -24.16 32.55 0.38
C ALA A 2 -23.53 31.16 0.19
N ALA A 3 -23.02 30.88 -0.99
CA ALA A 3 -22.28 29.66 -1.26
C ALA A 3 -21.12 29.55 -0.25
N LYS A 4 -21.08 28.50 0.56
CA LYS A 4 -19.94 28.20 1.43
C LYS A 4 -18.68 28.19 0.55
N LYS A 5 -17.75 29.12 0.81
CA LYS A 5 -16.47 29.18 0.12
C LYS A 5 -15.80 27.81 0.29
N LYS A 6 -15.68 27.06 -0.80
CA LYS A 6 -15.09 25.71 -0.80
C LYS A 6 -13.62 25.84 -0.43
N ASN A 7 -13.21 25.21 0.65
CA ASN A 7 -11.82 25.28 1.10
C ASN A 7 -10.95 24.52 0.08
N ILE A 8 -10.10 25.21 -0.65
CA ILE A 8 -9.23 24.62 -1.70
C ILE A 8 -8.18 23.72 -1.05
N ILE A 9 -7.58 24.18 0.05
CA ILE A 9 -6.61 23.42 0.83
C ILE A 9 -7.37 22.63 1.89
N SER A 10 -7.31 21.31 1.79
CA SER A 10 -7.97 20.40 2.71
C SER A 10 -7.12 20.18 3.98
N LYS A 11 -7.76 19.74 5.06
CA LYS A 11 -7.08 19.31 6.28
C LYS A 11 -6.58 17.87 6.12
N ALA A 12 -5.35 17.60 6.53
CA ALA A 12 -4.78 16.25 6.60
C ALA A 12 -4.72 15.77 8.04
N SER A 13 -5.38 14.68 8.33
CA SER A 13 -5.28 13.98 9.61
C SER A 13 -3.93 13.23 9.73
N PRO A 14 -3.50 12.81 10.93
CA PRO A 14 -2.25 12.07 11.12
C PRO A 14 -2.14 10.82 10.23
N HIS A 15 -3.20 10.02 10.11
CA HIS A 15 -3.20 8.84 9.22
C HIS A 15 -3.12 9.23 7.73
N THR A 16 -3.66 10.38 7.33
CA THR A 16 -3.51 10.89 5.97
C THR A 16 -2.06 11.30 5.69
N ILE A 17 -1.38 11.94 6.65
CA ILE A 17 0.04 12.26 6.55
C ILE A 17 0.88 10.99 6.44
N LYS A 18 0.57 9.95 7.24
CA LYS A 18 1.21 8.64 7.14
C LYS A 18 1.02 7.97 5.77
N LYS A 19 -0.15 8.15 5.13
CA LYS A 19 -0.37 7.70 3.75
C LYS A 19 0.59 8.42 2.78
N PHE A 20 0.75 9.73 2.90
CA PHE A 20 1.68 10.48 2.06
C PHE A 20 3.13 10.01 2.24
N GLU A 21 3.55 9.78 3.49
CA GLU A 21 4.87 9.25 3.83
C GLU A 21 5.11 7.86 3.23
N LEU A 22 4.12 6.96 3.31
CA LEU A 22 4.24 5.61 2.77
C LEU A 22 4.34 5.63 1.24
N ILE A 23 3.51 6.40 0.57
CA ILE A 23 3.55 6.48 -0.90
C ILE A 23 4.88 7.10 -1.35
N GLU A 24 5.35 8.15 -0.71
CA GLU A 24 6.64 8.78 -1.00
C GLU A 24 7.81 7.79 -0.82
N GLU A 25 7.89 7.10 0.33
CA GLU A 25 8.94 6.10 0.63
C GLU A 25 8.94 4.97 -0.40
N TYR A 26 7.74 4.48 -0.74
CA TYR A 26 7.61 3.43 -1.73
C TYR A 26 8.09 3.91 -3.11
N ILE A 27 7.59 5.04 -3.60
CA ILE A 27 7.91 5.56 -4.93
C ILE A 27 9.40 5.90 -5.06
N LYS A 28 10.05 6.45 -4.03
CA LYS A 28 11.51 6.65 -4.02
C LYS A 28 12.26 5.35 -4.27
N SER A 29 11.93 4.32 -3.51
CA SER A 29 12.58 3.01 -3.59
C SER A 29 12.25 2.27 -4.89
N TRP A 30 11.00 2.36 -5.36
CA TRP A 30 10.51 1.80 -6.63
C TRP A 30 11.24 2.42 -7.82
N ALA A 31 11.32 3.75 -7.86
CA ALA A 31 12.00 4.48 -8.91
C ALA A 31 13.50 4.11 -8.95
N GLN A 32 14.18 4.08 -7.80
CA GLN A 32 15.58 3.72 -7.73
C GLN A 32 15.84 2.31 -8.25
N LYS A 33 15.06 1.32 -7.83
CA LYS A 33 15.21 -0.08 -8.30
C LYS A 33 15.01 -0.20 -9.82
N LEU A 34 13.97 0.44 -10.36
CA LEU A 34 13.66 0.33 -11.79
C LEU A 34 14.65 1.09 -12.67
N LEU A 35 15.02 2.32 -12.30
CA LEU A 35 15.93 3.15 -13.09
C LEU A 35 17.34 2.59 -13.14
N LEU A 36 17.76 1.78 -12.17
CA LEU A 36 19.00 1.00 -12.21
C LEU A 36 18.97 -0.15 -13.24
N THR A 37 17.77 -0.57 -13.68
CA THR A 37 17.61 -1.68 -14.61
C THR A 37 17.84 -1.20 -16.04
N GLU A 38 18.72 -1.86 -16.79
CA GLU A 38 19.07 -1.49 -18.18
C GLU A 38 17.83 -1.50 -19.10
N SER A 39 16.94 -2.49 -18.94
CA SER A 39 15.72 -2.63 -19.74
C SER A 39 14.64 -1.60 -19.44
N CYS A 40 14.76 -0.82 -18.36
CA CYS A 40 13.82 0.23 -18.02
C CYS A 40 14.21 1.52 -18.75
N ASN A 41 13.36 2.02 -19.64
CA ASN A 41 13.57 3.28 -20.36
C ASN A 41 13.06 4.51 -19.58
N GLY A 42 12.27 4.31 -18.54
CA GLY A 42 11.74 5.38 -17.72
C GLY A 42 10.49 5.00 -16.94
N LEU A 43 9.91 5.99 -16.30
CA LEU A 43 8.79 5.82 -15.37
C LEU A 43 7.62 6.74 -15.72
N ILE A 44 6.42 6.25 -15.43
CA ILE A 44 5.19 7.03 -15.51
C ILE A 44 4.50 6.94 -14.15
N PHE A 45 4.25 8.08 -13.51
CA PHE A 45 3.42 8.17 -12.32
C PHE A 45 2.10 8.84 -12.66
N ILE A 46 0.98 8.26 -12.23
CA ILE A 46 -0.37 8.72 -12.54
C ILE A 46 -1.13 8.89 -11.22
N ASP A 47 -1.63 10.11 -10.96
CA ASP A 47 -2.57 10.41 -9.87
C ASP A 47 -3.73 11.23 -10.44
N CYS A 48 -4.87 10.56 -10.66
CA CYS A 48 -6.03 11.18 -11.29
C CYS A 48 -6.95 11.92 -10.32
N MET A 49 -6.62 11.94 -9.02
CA MET A 49 -7.43 12.56 -7.95
C MET A 49 -6.53 13.31 -6.98
N CYS A 50 -5.54 14.05 -7.53
CA CYS A 50 -4.37 14.58 -6.83
C CYS A 50 -4.65 15.74 -5.85
N ASN A 51 -5.89 16.25 -5.80
CA ASN A 51 -6.26 17.38 -4.93
C ASN A 51 -5.41 18.63 -5.23
N SER A 52 -5.27 19.52 -4.24
CA SER A 52 -4.44 20.75 -4.32
C SER A 52 -2.93 20.50 -4.10
N GLY A 53 -2.52 19.26 -3.84
CA GLY A 53 -1.14 18.90 -3.56
C GLY A 53 -0.60 19.37 -2.22
N VAL A 54 -1.30 20.26 -1.53
CA VAL A 54 -0.95 20.78 -0.20
C VAL A 54 -2.16 20.71 0.73
N TYR A 55 -1.85 20.57 2.01
CA TYR A 55 -2.83 20.39 3.08
C TYR A 55 -2.44 21.23 4.30
N THR A 56 -3.33 21.32 5.28
CA THR A 56 -3.00 21.80 6.62
C THR A 56 -3.17 20.66 7.62
N ASP A 57 -2.23 20.51 8.55
CA ASP A 57 -2.35 19.58 9.67
C ASP A 57 -3.28 20.08 10.78
N ASP A 58 -3.32 19.36 11.89
CA ASP A 58 -4.14 19.73 13.05
C ASP A 58 -3.67 21.01 13.74
N ALA A 59 -2.38 21.38 13.59
CA ALA A 59 -1.80 22.62 14.09
C ALA A 59 -1.92 23.80 13.10
N GLY A 60 -2.54 23.56 11.91
CA GLY A 60 -2.68 24.56 10.86
C GLY A 60 -1.40 24.77 10.04
N GLN A 61 -0.39 23.92 10.17
CA GLN A 61 0.85 23.99 9.38
C GLN A 61 0.66 23.39 8.00
N PHE A 62 1.35 23.92 6.99
CA PHE A 62 1.31 23.37 5.65
C PHE A 62 2.04 22.03 5.56
N VAL A 63 1.37 21.05 4.94
CA VAL A 63 1.89 19.71 4.69
C VAL A 63 1.79 19.43 3.19
N LYS A 64 2.88 19.01 2.57
CA LYS A 64 2.88 18.53 1.19
C LYS A 64 2.14 17.19 1.10
N GLY A 65 1.20 17.10 0.17
CA GLY A 65 0.48 15.86 -0.16
C GLY A 65 1.25 14.99 -1.15
N THR A 66 0.65 13.86 -1.53
CA THR A 66 1.29 12.84 -2.38
C THR A 66 1.80 13.41 -3.69
N ALA A 67 0.98 14.17 -4.42
CA ALA A 67 1.34 14.69 -5.74
C ALA A 67 2.64 15.53 -5.70
N VAL A 68 2.79 16.42 -4.71
CA VAL A 68 4.00 17.25 -4.58
C VAL A 68 5.19 16.41 -4.12
N ARG A 69 5.04 15.57 -3.08
CA ARG A 69 6.12 14.73 -2.54
C ARG A 69 6.68 13.79 -3.59
N VAL A 70 5.80 13.10 -4.32
CA VAL A 70 6.21 12.17 -5.39
C VAL A 70 6.87 12.92 -6.54
N SER A 71 6.34 14.08 -6.95
CA SER A 71 6.95 14.89 -8.01
C SER A 71 8.35 15.34 -7.66
N GLU A 72 8.61 15.78 -6.42
CA GLU A 72 9.93 16.15 -5.94
C GLU A 72 10.89 14.95 -5.90
N ALA A 73 10.43 13.80 -5.41
CA ALA A 73 11.22 12.58 -5.33
C ALA A 73 11.61 12.06 -6.72
N LEU A 74 10.67 12.06 -7.67
CA LEU A 74 10.93 11.61 -9.04
C LEU A 74 11.81 12.60 -9.82
N ARG A 75 11.70 13.92 -9.56
CA ARG A 75 12.63 14.89 -10.11
C ARG A 75 14.07 14.65 -9.64
N GLU A 76 14.26 14.35 -8.35
CA GLU A 76 15.59 14.03 -7.84
C GLU A 76 16.14 12.74 -8.49
N ALA A 77 15.29 11.74 -8.67
CA ALA A 77 15.66 10.52 -9.41
C ALA A 77 16.05 10.83 -10.86
N SER A 78 15.33 11.73 -11.56
CA SER A 78 15.64 12.09 -12.95
C SER A 78 17.01 12.76 -13.12
N ARG A 79 17.47 13.48 -12.11
CA ARG A 79 18.80 14.10 -12.09
C ARG A 79 19.93 13.10 -11.91
N THR A 80 19.64 12.01 -11.20
CA THR A 80 20.59 10.89 -11.03
C THR A 80 20.64 10.01 -12.28
N TYR A 81 19.49 9.78 -12.92
CA TYR A 81 19.34 8.87 -14.08
C TYR A 81 18.99 9.67 -15.35
N THR A 82 19.92 10.47 -15.84
CA THR A 82 19.71 11.47 -16.90
C THR A 82 19.26 10.92 -18.23
N GLU A 83 19.53 9.63 -18.52
CA GLU A 83 19.15 8.95 -19.76
C GLU A 83 17.77 8.28 -19.67
N LYS A 84 17.11 8.35 -18.51
CA LYS A 84 15.79 7.73 -18.27
C LYS A 84 14.71 8.81 -18.23
N ASN A 85 13.59 8.57 -18.91
CA ASN A 85 12.50 9.54 -18.96
C ASN A 85 11.51 9.33 -17.81
N ILE A 86 11.10 10.40 -17.17
CA ILE A 86 10.10 10.37 -16.10
C ILE A 86 8.94 11.30 -16.46
N HIS A 87 7.74 10.72 -16.50
CA HIS A 87 6.50 11.43 -16.79
C HIS A 87 5.53 11.33 -15.61
N ILE A 88 4.93 12.44 -15.25
CA ILE A 88 3.95 12.52 -14.16
C ILE A 88 2.65 13.09 -14.72
N TYR A 89 1.55 12.38 -14.50
CA TYR A 89 0.20 12.81 -14.87
C TYR A 89 -0.62 13.06 -13.61
N LEU A 90 -1.02 14.30 -13.40
CA LEU A 90 -1.80 14.75 -12.23
C LEU A 90 -3.11 15.35 -12.69
N ASN A 91 -4.22 14.88 -12.14
CA ASN A 91 -5.55 15.38 -12.46
C ASN A 91 -6.38 15.60 -11.20
N ASP A 92 -7.22 16.61 -11.21
CA ASP A 92 -8.36 16.75 -10.29
C ASP A 92 -9.53 17.37 -11.05
N LYS A 93 -10.75 17.02 -10.65
CA LYS A 93 -11.97 17.58 -11.26
C LYS A 93 -12.22 19.05 -10.89
N ASP A 94 -11.56 19.57 -9.86
CA ASP A 94 -11.71 20.94 -9.37
C ASP A 94 -10.56 21.80 -9.89
N LYS A 95 -10.86 22.68 -10.84
CA LYS A 95 -9.89 23.57 -11.44
C LYS A 95 -9.12 24.41 -10.42
N ALA A 96 -9.79 24.88 -9.34
CA ALA A 96 -9.11 25.69 -8.31
C ALA A 96 -8.05 24.87 -7.56
N ARG A 97 -8.28 23.56 -7.37
CA ARG A 97 -7.28 22.66 -6.79
C ARG A 97 -6.11 22.42 -7.72
N VAL A 98 -6.37 22.22 -9.01
CA VAL A 98 -5.29 22.08 -10.01
C VAL A 98 -4.46 23.35 -10.12
N ASP A 99 -5.09 24.52 -10.10
CA ASP A 99 -4.39 25.80 -10.14
C ASP A 99 -3.55 26.03 -8.86
N GLU A 100 -4.01 25.57 -7.70
CA GLU A 100 -3.23 25.60 -6.46
C GLU A 100 -2.05 24.60 -6.53
N LEU A 101 -2.29 23.37 -6.95
CA LEU A 101 -1.26 22.34 -7.09
C LEU A 101 -0.08 22.83 -7.94
N LYS A 102 -0.35 23.48 -9.08
CA LYS A 102 0.68 24.00 -10.00
C LYS A 102 1.68 24.93 -9.32
N LYS A 103 1.30 25.66 -8.26
CA LYS A 103 2.18 26.57 -7.53
C LYS A 103 3.25 25.84 -6.71
N HIS A 104 3.02 24.56 -6.41
CA HIS A 104 3.87 23.77 -5.53
C HIS A 104 4.64 22.67 -6.26
N LEU A 105 4.34 22.44 -7.54
CA LEU A 105 5.05 21.45 -8.34
C LEU A 105 6.45 21.90 -8.73
N PRO A 106 7.42 20.97 -8.80
CA PRO A 106 8.72 21.27 -9.36
C PRO A 106 8.61 21.58 -10.86
N GLN A 107 9.58 22.35 -11.38
CA GLN A 107 9.65 22.65 -12.80
C GLN A 107 10.07 21.44 -13.63
N ASP A 108 9.61 21.41 -14.86
CA ASP A 108 10.05 20.46 -15.87
C ASP A 108 11.56 20.55 -16.13
N GLU A 109 12.17 19.41 -16.42
CA GLU A 109 13.57 19.29 -16.83
C GLU A 109 13.66 18.47 -18.14
N ARG A 110 14.87 18.31 -18.72
CA ARG A 110 15.05 17.63 -20.01
C ARG A 110 14.36 16.27 -20.08
N ASN A 111 14.54 15.44 -19.04
CA ASN A 111 14.03 14.06 -18.94
C ASN A 111 12.94 13.89 -17.87
N PHE A 112 12.39 14.99 -17.36
CA PHE A 112 11.36 15.00 -16.34
C PHE A 112 10.22 15.94 -16.75
N LYS A 113 9.01 15.41 -16.85
CA LYS A 113 7.83 16.15 -17.32
C LYS A 113 6.62 15.93 -16.42
N ILE A 114 5.91 17.03 -16.09
CA ILE A 114 4.66 16.99 -15.34
C ILE A 114 3.53 17.53 -16.23
N VAL A 115 2.52 16.70 -16.42
CA VAL A 115 1.29 17.07 -17.12
C VAL A 115 0.18 17.20 -16.09
N THR A 116 -0.45 18.35 -16.03
CA THR A 116 -1.62 18.58 -15.15
C THR A 116 -2.86 18.77 -16.00
N SER A 117 -3.97 18.13 -15.60
CA SER A 117 -5.27 18.24 -16.25
C SER A 117 -6.38 18.54 -15.25
N CYS A 118 -7.55 18.93 -15.78
CA CYS A 118 -8.74 19.16 -14.97
C CYS A 118 -9.92 18.47 -15.66
N GLY A 119 -10.40 17.39 -15.07
CA GLY A 119 -11.49 16.60 -15.65
C GLY A 119 -11.90 15.41 -14.80
N ASP A 120 -12.84 14.62 -15.30
CA ASP A 120 -13.25 13.38 -14.65
C ASP A 120 -12.11 12.37 -14.68
N ALA A 121 -11.84 11.77 -13.51
CA ALA A 121 -10.73 10.84 -13.33
C ALA A 121 -10.93 9.55 -14.10
N HIS A 122 -12.15 9.02 -14.14
CA HIS A 122 -12.45 7.76 -14.81
C HIS A 122 -12.38 7.89 -16.33
N GLU A 123 -12.85 9.01 -16.90
CA GLU A 123 -12.71 9.32 -18.32
C GLU A 123 -11.23 9.43 -18.71
N LEU A 124 -10.43 10.10 -17.87
CA LEU A 124 -9.00 10.21 -18.11
C LEU A 124 -8.30 8.84 -18.05
N LEU A 125 -8.63 7.99 -17.07
CA LEU A 125 -8.05 6.65 -16.94
C LEU A 125 -8.41 5.77 -18.15
N ARG A 126 -9.66 5.82 -18.63
CA ARG A 126 -10.08 5.12 -19.86
C ARG A 126 -9.32 5.60 -21.11
N THR A 127 -8.90 6.86 -21.13
CA THR A 127 -8.11 7.43 -22.22
C THR A 127 -6.64 7.04 -22.12
N ILE A 128 -6.03 7.15 -20.95
CA ILE A 128 -4.60 6.86 -20.73
C ILE A 128 -4.31 5.36 -20.77
N GLY A 129 -5.15 4.53 -20.15
CA GLY A 129 -4.91 3.11 -20.00
C GLY A 129 -4.56 2.39 -21.31
N PRO A 130 -5.34 2.53 -22.40
CA PRO A 130 -5.00 1.94 -23.69
C PRO A 130 -3.69 2.45 -24.29
N GLN A 131 -3.30 3.70 -24.03
CA GLN A 131 -2.07 4.29 -24.57
C GLN A 131 -0.81 3.72 -23.95
N LEU A 132 -0.89 3.21 -22.72
CA LEU A 132 0.25 2.57 -22.03
C LEU A 132 0.70 1.26 -22.69
N TYR A 133 -0.11 0.65 -23.54
CA TYR A 133 0.25 -0.59 -24.24
C TYR A 133 1.42 -0.46 -25.21
N GLY A 134 1.64 0.70 -25.77
CA GLY A 134 2.69 0.94 -26.77
C GLY A 134 3.94 1.63 -26.23
N THR A 135 4.02 1.89 -24.93
CA THR A 135 5.08 2.74 -24.35
C THR A 135 6.43 2.02 -24.15
N GLY A 136 6.58 0.79 -24.58
CA GLY A 136 7.79 -0.05 -24.60
C GLY A 136 8.82 0.24 -23.50
N HIS A 137 8.91 -0.66 -22.51
CA HIS A 137 9.88 -0.56 -21.40
C HIS A 137 9.73 0.65 -20.45
N LEU A 138 8.61 1.38 -20.50
CA LEU A 138 8.24 2.33 -19.47
C LEU A 138 7.40 1.62 -18.39
N HIS A 139 7.86 1.72 -17.16
CA HIS A 139 7.08 1.22 -16.03
C HIS A 139 6.13 2.30 -15.54
N TYR A 140 4.89 1.94 -15.25
CA TYR A 140 3.93 2.89 -14.70
C TYR A 140 3.49 2.51 -13.29
N PHE A 141 3.14 3.54 -12.55
CA PHE A 141 2.50 3.43 -11.24
C PHE A 141 1.23 4.28 -11.25
N LEU A 142 0.09 3.66 -10.98
CA LEU A 142 -1.19 4.34 -10.83
C LEU A 142 -1.58 4.41 -9.36
N LEU A 143 -1.74 5.63 -8.85
CA LEU A 143 -2.41 5.89 -7.59
C LEU A 143 -3.89 6.19 -7.85
N TYR A 144 -4.76 5.35 -7.34
CA TYR A 144 -6.21 5.51 -7.37
C TYR A 144 -6.70 5.85 -5.96
N ASP A 145 -6.90 7.14 -5.69
CA ASP A 145 -7.26 7.68 -4.36
C ASP A 145 -8.59 8.44 -4.42
N PRO A 146 -9.74 7.75 -4.57
CA PRO A 146 -11.03 8.39 -4.68
C PRO A 146 -11.44 9.05 -3.35
N TYR A 147 -12.21 10.14 -3.44
CA TYR A 147 -12.72 10.85 -2.26
C TYR A 147 -13.74 10.05 -1.45
N ASP A 148 -14.24 8.97 -1.99
CA ASP A 148 -15.24 8.09 -1.39
C ASP A 148 -14.94 6.61 -1.70
N ALA A 149 -15.80 5.72 -1.28
CA ALA A 149 -15.60 4.27 -1.49
C ALA A 149 -15.80 3.80 -2.94
N THR A 150 -15.98 4.69 -3.91
CA THR A 150 -16.25 4.29 -5.29
C THR A 150 -15.01 3.76 -5.98
N ILE A 151 -15.07 2.54 -6.51
CA ILE A 151 -14.04 1.97 -7.37
C ILE A 151 -14.66 1.69 -8.74
N ASP A 152 -14.10 2.29 -9.79
CA ASP A 152 -14.48 2.03 -11.17
C ASP A 152 -13.53 0.99 -11.78
N TRP A 153 -13.94 -0.27 -11.71
CA TRP A 153 -13.13 -1.39 -12.17
C TRP A 153 -12.88 -1.38 -13.68
N GLU A 154 -13.82 -0.86 -14.49
CA GLU A 154 -13.62 -0.74 -15.93
C GLU A 154 -12.49 0.24 -16.26
N ALA A 155 -12.45 1.38 -15.55
CA ALA A 155 -11.37 2.35 -15.70
C ALA A 155 -10.02 1.82 -15.23
N LEU A 156 -10.00 0.94 -14.21
CA LEU A 156 -8.79 0.36 -13.64
C LEU A 156 -8.27 -0.85 -14.41
N LEU A 157 -9.14 -1.64 -15.05
CA LEU A 157 -8.79 -2.90 -15.70
C LEU A 157 -7.58 -2.80 -16.67
N PRO A 158 -7.42 -1.75 -17.50
CA PRO A 158 -6.25 -1.58 -18.34
C PRO A 158 -4.91 -1.50 -17.60
N PHE A 159 -4.92 -1.12 -16.32
CA PHE A 159 -3.71 -0.94 -15.52
C PHE A 159 -3.26 -2.20 -14.77
N PHE A 160 -4.10 -3.24 -14.68
CA PHE A 160 -3.73 -4.53 -14.10
C PHE A 160 -2.92 -5.38 -15.11
N ARG A 161 -1.70 -4.94 -15.46
CA ARG A 161 -0.85 -5.57 -16.48
C ARG A 161 0.60 -5.66 -16.07
N ASN A 162 1.38 -6.38 -16.89
CA ASN A 162 2.83 -6.36 -16.78
C ASN A 162 3.36 -4.93 -16.99
N TRP A 163 4.44 -4.59 -16.31
CA TRP A 163 5.10 -3.27 -16.32
C TRP A 163 4.40 -2.18 -15.52
N GLY A 164 3.29 -2.50 -14.87
CA GLY A 164 2.52 -1.56 -14.08
C GLY A 164 2.22 -2.03 -12.67
N GLU A 165 2.01 -1.05 -11.81
CA GLU A 165 1.58 -1.24 -10.45
C GLU A 165 0.38 -0.32 -10.17
N VAL A 166 -0.57 -0.82 -9.40
CA VAL A 166 -1.77 -0.07 -9.02
C VAL A 166 -1.85 -0.01 -7.51
N MET A 167 -2.02 1.19 -6.98
CA MET A 167 -2.28 1.41 -5.56
C MET A 167 -3.68 2.01 -5.39
N ILE A 168 -4.53 1.34 -4.62
CA ILE A 168 -5.93 1.71 -4.42
C ILE A 168 -6.14 2.13 -2.97
N ASN A 169 -6.64 3.34 -2.75
CA ASN A 169 -7.16 3.74 -1.45
C ASN A 169 -8.61 3.29 -1.31
N HIS A 170 -8.84 2.20 -0.59
CA HIS A 170 -10.17 1.64 -0.35
C HIS A 170 -10.76 2.14 0.97
N MET A 171 -11.72 3.05 0.87
CA MET A 171 -12.42 3.62 2.02
C MET A 171 -13.41 2.61 2.61
N VAL A 172 -13.09 2.00 3.75
CA VAL A 172 -13.96 0.98 4.41
C VAL A 172 -14.94 1.56 5.42
N SER A 173 -14.71 2.78 5.90
CA SER A 173 -15.63 3.46 6.82
C SER A 173 -16.89 4.02 6.15
N ASP A 174 -16.80 4.34 4.86
CA ASP A 174 -17.91 4.91 4.09
C ASP A 174 -19.02 3.89 3.80
N PRO A 175 -18.75 2.68 3.29
CA PRO A 175 -19.76 1.65 3.07
C PRO A 175 -20.52 1.30 4.33
N VAL A 176 -19.80 1.11 5.44
CA VAL A 176 -20.42 0.78 6.74
C VAL A 176 -21.48 1.82 7.15
N ARG A 177 -21.21 3.10 6.95
CA ARG A 177 -22.17 4.16 7.29
C ARG A 177 -23.29 4.31 6.27
N ALA A 178 -22.96 4.12 4.99
CA ALA A 178 -23.86 4.45 3.90
C ALA A 178 -24.79 3.29 3.51
N ILE A 179 -24.33 2.04 3.53
CA ILE A 179 -25.14 0.89 3.10
C ILE A 179 -26.36 0.70 4.01
N THR A 180 -26.18 0.82 5.33
CA THR A 180 -27.29 0.70 6.29
C THR A 180 -28.33 1.82 6.16
N SER A 181 -27.98 2.98 5.60
CA SER A 181 -28.84 4.16 5.50
C SER A 181 -29.22 4.56 4.07
N ALA A 182 -28.76 3.83 3.04
CA ALA A 182 -28.95 4.20 1.64
C ALA A 182 -30.43 4.09 1.20
N LYS A 183 -31.05 5.23 0.98
CA LYS A 183 -32.42 5.35 0.45
C LYS A 183 -32.46 5.64 -1.05
N LYS A 184 -31.42 6.28 -1.59
CA LYS A 184 -31.37 6.71 -3.00
C LYS A 184 -30.85 5.59 -3.89
N LYS A 185 -31.51 5.37 -5.05
CA LYS A 185 -31.07 4.40 -6.07
C LYS A 185 -29.64 4.68 -6.54
N THR A 186 -29.26 5.94 -6.71
CA THR A 186 -27.90 6.33 -7.13
C THR A 186 -26.84 5.94 -6.11
N THR A 187 -27.14 5.99 -4.82
CA THR A 187 -26.22 5.55 -3.76
C THR A 187 -26.09 4.03 -3.76
N LYS A 188 -27.19 3.31 -3.93
CA LYS A 188 -27.17 1.85 -4.03
C LYS A 188 -26.31 1.39 -5.22
N ALA A 189 -26.60 1.90 -6.41
CA ALA A 189 -25.86 1.58 -7.64
C ALA A 189 -24.33 1.85 -7.51
N LYS A 190 -23.95 2.89 -6.77
CA LYS A 190 -22.54 3.19 -6.49
C LYS A 190 -21.85 2.03 -5.77
N TYR A 191 -22.48 1.47 -4.72
CA TYR A 191 -21.89 0.36 -3.98
C TYR A 191 -21.99 -0.97 -4.72
N GLU A 192 -23.06 -1.20 -5.49
CA GLU A 192 -23.20 -2.35 -6.39
C GLU A 192 -22.03 -2.38 -7.39
N ASN A 193 -21.71 -1.25 -8.01
CA ASN A 193 -20.58 -1.15 -8.94
C ASN A 193 -19.22 -1.32 -8.24
N THR A 194 -19.06 -0.76 -7.03
CA THR A 194 -17.81 -0.86 -6.27
C THR A 194 -17.51 -2.29 -5.84
N TYR A 195 -18.51 -3.02 -5.38
CA TYR A 195 -18.33 -4.38 -4.86
C TYR A 195 -18.73 -5.47 -5.85
N LEU A 196 -19.18 -5.10 -7.07
CA LEU A 196 -19.68 -6.03 -8.10
C LEU A 196 -20.65 -7.05 -7.53
N GLU A 197 -21.61 -6.57 -6.72
CA GLU A 197 -22.59 -7.38 -6.03
C GLU A 197 -23.89 -6.62 -5.85
N ASP A 198 -25.02 -7.31 -5.86
CA ASP A 198 -26.34 -6.75 -5.62
C ASP A 198 -26.38 -6.06 -4.24
N PHE A 199 -27.00 -4.89 -4.17
CA PHE A 199 -27.07 -4.11 -2.92
C PHE A 199 -27.69 -4.91 -1.76
N GLU A 200 -28.70 -5.71 -2.04
CA GLU A 200 -29.40 -6.53 -1.05
C GLU A 200 -28.47 -7.58 -0.41
N LYS A 201 -27.44 -8.02 -1.14
CA LYS A 201 -26.41 -8.92 -0.62
C LYS A 201 -25.31 -8.22 0.15
N LEU A 202 -25.11 -6.90 -0.09
CA LEU A 202 -24.17 -6.09 0.67
C LEU A 202 -24.71 -5.70 2.06
N VAL A 203 -26.03 -5.59 2.22
CA VAL A 203 -26.65 -5.20 3.50
C VAL A 203 -26.24 -6.11 4.67
N PRO A 204 -26.16 -7.44 4.54
CA PRO A 204 -25.69 -8.32 5.61
C PRO A 204 -24.27 -8.06 6.09
N TYR A 205 -23.40 -7.43 5.29
CA TYR A 205 -22.06 -7.07 5.75
C TYR A 205 -22.10 -6.06 6.90
N GLY A 206 -23.14 -5.20 6.94
CA GLY A 206 -23.41 -4.29 8.05
C GLY A 206 -22.18 -3.45 8.44
N SER A 207 -21.75 -3.62 9.69
CA SER A 207 -20.54 -2.97 10.22
C SER A 207 -19.25 -3.79 10.01
N ASP A 208 -19.31 -4.94 9.37
CA ASP A 208 -18.15 -5.80 9.14
C ASP A 208 -17.24 -5.23 8.05
N LYS A 209 -16.25 -4.47 8.48
CA LYS A 209 -15.23 -3.88 7.59
C LYS A 209 -14.39 -4.95 6.89
N LYS A 210 -14.11 -6.09 7.55
CA LYS A 210 -13.33 -7.19 6.97
C LYS A 210 -14.06 -7.84 5.79
N ALA A 211 -15.38 -7.90 5.81
CA ALA A 211 -16.15 -8.42 4.69
C ALA A 211 -16.01 -7.57 3.42
N TYR A 212 -16.00 -6.24 3.56
CA TYR A 212 -15.74 -5.35 2.42
C TYR A 212 -14.31 -5.44 1.89
N GLU A 213 -13.34 -5.63 2.76
CA GLU A 213 -11.93 -5.85 2.39
C GLU A 213 -11.78 -7.14 1.60
N ALA A 214 -12.30 -8.25 2.12
CA ALA A 214 -12.27 -9.55 1.47
C ALA A 214 -12.94 -9.51 0.09
N ARG A 215 -14.06 -8.79 -0.04
CA ARG A 215 -14.74 -8.66 -1.32
C ARG A 215 -13.90 -7.90 -2.36
N VAL A 216 -13.22 -6.83 -1.97
CA VAL A 216 -12.31 -6.11 -2.89
C VAL A 216 -11.14 -6.99 -3.32
N GLU A 217 -10.58 -7.79 -2.42
CA GLU A 217 -9.53 -8.75 -2.73
C GLU A 217 -10.00 -9.82 -3.72
N GLU A 218 -11.19 -10.37 -3.53
CA GLU A 218 -11.83 -11.31 -4.47
C GLU A 218 -11.98 -10.70 -5.87
N ILE A 219 -12.45 -9.44 -5.97
CA ILE A 219 -12.60 -8.74 -7.23
C ILE A 219 -11.24 -8.59 -7.91
N ILE A 220 -10.21 -8.12 -7.21
CA ILE A 220 -8.86 -7.99 -7.74
C ILE A 220 -8.33 -9.35 -8.23
N ASN A 221 -8.53 -10.40 -7.45
CA ASN A 221 -8.15 -11.75 -7.82
C ASN A 221 -8.88 -12.27 -9.06
N SER A 222 -10.14 -11.91 -9.25
CA SER A 222 -10.90 -12.22 -10.46
C SER A 222 -10.38 -11.45 -11.66
N LEU A 223 -10.13 -10.15 -11.53
CA LEU A 223 -9.68 -9.28 -12.61
C LEU A 223 -8.28 -9.62 -13.13
N LYS A 224 -7.40 -10.12 -12.27
CA LYS A 224 -6.06 -10.55 -12.71
C LYS A 224 -6.09 -11.76 -13.66
N GLY A 225 -7.16 -12.56 -13.62
CA GLY A 225 -7.28 -13.81 -14.38
C GLY A 225 -6.18 -14.81 -14.02
N ALA A 226 -5.61 -15.51 -15.04
CA ALA A 226 -4.53 -16.48 -14.85
C ALA A 226 -3.14 -15.88 -14.56
N ARG A 227 -3.01 -14.56 -14.52
CA ARG A 227 -1.72 -13.90 -14.29
C ARG A 227 -1.31 -14.06 -12.83
N ARG A 228 0.00 -14.23 -12.61
CA ARG A 228 0.57 -14.10 -11.28
C ARG A 228 0.52 -12.62 -10.87
N TYR A 229 -0.19 -12.33 -9.80
CA TYR A 229 -0.35 -10.98 -9.29
C TYR A 229 -0.29 -11.01 -7.76
N TYR A 230 0.49 -10.11 -7.19
CA TYR A 230 0.66 -9.98 -5.74
C TYR A 230 -0.19 -8.83 -5.25
N VAL A 231 -0.89 -9.05 -4.14
CA VAL A 231 -1.73 -8.04 -3.49
C VAL A 231 -1.32 -7.94 -2.02
N SER A 232 -1.11 -6.71 -1.57
CA SER A 232 -0.85 -6.41 -0.15
C SER A 232 -1.67 -5.20 0.24
N ALA A 233 -2.35 -5.28 1.39
CA ALA A 233 -3.19 -4.21 1.91
C ALA A 233 -2.75 -3.84 3.32
N PHE A 234 -2.57 -2.55 3.58
CA PHE A 234 -2.24 -2.05 4.90
C PHE A 234 -3.33 -1.12 5.42
N PRO A 235 -3.85 -1.40 6.63
CA PRO A 235 -4.93 -0.63 7.22
C PRO A 235 -4.44 0.67 7.88
N PHE A 236 -5.23 1.72 7.69
CA PHE A 236 -5.01 3.03 8.30
C PHE A 236 -6.10 3.35 9.31
N TYR A 237 -5.69 3.55 10.54
CA TYR A 237 -6.54 3.86 11.69
C TYR A 237 -6.44 5.35 12.04
N ASN A 238 -7.55 5.92 12.47
CA ASN A 238 -7.56 7.27 13.04
C ASN A 238 -7.02 7.28 14.49
N THR A 239 -6.94 8.46 15.08
CA THR A 239 -6.48 8.65 16.47
C THR A 239 -7.33 7.95 17.53
N GLN A 240 -8.53 7.49 17.18
CA GLN A 240 -9.42 6.71 18.02
C GLN A 240 -9.34 5.20 17.75
N ASN A 241 -8.30 4.75 17.03
CA ASN A 241 -8.13 3.37 16.61
C ASN A 241 -9.32 2.81 15.80
N SER A 242 -10.04 3.67 15.08
CA SER A 242 -11.06 3.23 14.13
C SER A 242 -10.47 3.12 12.73
N LEU A 243 -10.62 1.96 12.10
CA LEU A 243 -10.19 1.73 10.72
C LEU A 243 -10.92 2.69 9.77
N VAL A 244 -10.16 3.43 8.96
CA VAL A 244 -10.66 4.42 8.00
C VAL A 244 -10.62 3.88 6.58
N TYR A 245 -9.45 3.41 6.14
CA TYR A 245 -9.24 2.85 4.80
C TYR A 245 -8.08 1.85 4.79
N ASN A 246 -8.02 1.06 3.73
CA ASN A 246 -6.86 0.24 3.38
C ASN A 246 -6.16 0.81 2.16
N LEU A 247 -4.85 0.83 2.19
CA LEU A 247 -4.04 1.12 1.02
C LEU A 247 -3.58 -0.19 0.40
N ILE A 248 -4.21 -0.55 -0.72
CA ILE A 248 -4.03 -1.83 -1.41
C ILE A 248 -3.03 -1.63 -2.54
N HIS A 249 -1.96 -2.39 -2.53
CA HIS A 249 -0.96 -2.41 -3.60
C HIS A 249 -1.08 -3.69 -4.42
N CYS A 250 -1.11 -3.53 -5.73
CA CYS A 250 -1.27 -4.59 -6.71
C CYS A 250 -0.13 -4.55 -7.72
N THR A 251 0.61 -5.64 -7.86
CA THR A 251 1.75 -5.75 -8.79
C THR A 251 1.95 -7.16 -9.32
N SER A 252 2.44 -7.29 -10.55
CA SER A 252 2.91 -8.57 -11.10
C SER A 252 4.36 -8.90 -10.69
N ASN A 253 5.06 -7.96 -10.06
CA ASN A 253 6.47 -8.09 -9.71
C ASN A 253 6.66 -8.42 -8.22
N LYS A 254 7.26 -9.58 -7.93
CA LYS A 254 7.55 -10.03 -6.55
C LYS A 254 8.42 -9.03 -5.79
N GLU A 255 9.38 -8.38 -6.46
CA GLU A 255 10.27 -7.39 -5.83
C GLU A 255 9.51 -6.10 -5.44
N GLY A 256 8.56 -5.65 -6.28
CA GLY A 256 7.66 -4.55 -5.93
C GLY A 256 6.79 -4.89 -4.71
N PHE A 257 6.25 -6.10 -4.68
CA PHE A 257 5.47 -6.59 -3.54
C PHE A 257 6.26 -6.64 -2.22
N LYS A 258 7.49 -7.16 -2.25
CA LYS A 258 8.40 -7.17 -1.09
C LYS A 258 8.74 -5.75 -0.65
N LEU A 259 9.03 -4.88 -1.61
CA LEU A 259 9.38 -3.49 -1.36
C LEU A 259 8.24 -2.72 -0.69
N TYR A 260 6.99 -2.93 -1.13
CA TYR A 260 5.84 -2.28 -0.53
C TYR A 260 5.65 -2.67 0.94
N LYS A 261 5.74 -3.95 1.26
CA LYS A 261 5.66 -4.44 2.65
C LYS A 261 6.76 -3.82 3.53
N LYS A 262 7.99 -3.80 3.04
CA LYS A 262 9.12 -3.19 3.75
C LYS A 262 8.90 -1.69 3.99
N SER A 263 8.42 -0.96 2.97
CA SER A 263 8.15 0.47 3.07
C SER A 263 7.04 0.76 4.08
N ALA A 264 5.96 -0.03 4.07
CA ALA A 264 4.85 0.12 5.00
C ALA A 264 5.30 -0.08 6.46
N TRP A 265 5.98 -1.17 6.74
CA TRP A 265 6.49 -1.46 8.08
C TRP A 265 7.51 -0.41 8.57
N LYS A 266 8.38 0.07 7.68
CA LYS A 266 9.31 1.17 8.01
C LYS A 266 8.56 2.44 8.40
N VAL A 267 7.57 2.85 7.62
CA VAL A 267 6.81 4.09 7.86
C VAL A 267 5.91 3.99 9.09
N PHE A 268 5.38 2.81 9.36
CA PHE A 268 4.53 2.59 10.54
C PHE A 268 5.32 2.35 11.84
N GLY A 269 6.65 2.25 11.77
CA GLY A 269 7.49 2.05 12.95
C GLY A 269 7.52 0.60 13.43
N ALA A 270 7.86 -0.32 12.54
CA ALA A 270 7.99 -1.76 12.79
C ALA A 270 6.65 -2.47 13.16
N GLN A 271 5.56 -2.01 12.54
CA GLN A 271 4.22 -2.60 12.71
C GLN A 271 3.44 -2.61 11.39
N SER A 272 2.33 -3.34 11.35
CA SER A 272 1.53 -3.56 10.11
C SER A 272 0.43 -2.54 9.89
N SER A 273 0.26 -1.54 10.74
CA SER A 273 -0.80 -0.54 10.59
C SER A 273 -0.47 0.78 11.29
N THR A 274 -1.29 1.81 11.06
CA THR A 274 -1.19 3.08 11.81
C THR A 274 -1.93 3.05 13.16
N LYS A 275 -2.39 1.89 13.62
CA LYS A 275 -3.05 1.74 14.90
C LYS A 275 -2.08 2.08 16.03
N HIS A 276 -2.49 2.93 16.95
CA HIS A 276 -1.70 3.20 18.12
C HIS A 276 -1.74 1.98 19.04
N SER A 277 -0.57 1.43 19.39
CA SER A 277 -0.49 0.44 20.45
C SER A 277 -1.01 1.10 21.73
N VAL A 278 -2.03 0.52 22.35
CA VAL A 278 -2.36 0.86 23.73
C VAL A 278 -1.14 0.44 24.55
N GLU A 279 -0.54 1.36 25.31
CA GLU A 279 0.69 1.17 26.09
C GLU A 279 0.64 0.06 27.14
N ASN A 280 -0.39 -0.75 27.18
CA ASN A 280 -0.57 -1.87 28.09
C ASN A 280 -0.73 -3.20 27.32
N ARG A 281 0.32 -3.63 26.59
CA ARG A 281 0.55 -5.07 26.51
C ARG A 281 1.18 -5.53 27.83
N GLN A 282 0.42 -5.46 28.90
CA GLN A 282 0.67 -6.32 30.07
C GLN A 282 0.57 -7.74 29.54
N LEU A 283 1.71 -8.44 29.51
CA LEU A 283 1.73 -9.89 29.40
C LEU A 283 0.88 -10.40 30.56
N SER A 284 -0.39 -10.66 30.31
CA SER A 284 -1.27 -11.30 31.27
C SER A 284 -0.87 -12.78 31.28
N PHE A 285 0.04 -13.12 32.18
CA PHE A 285 0.27 -14.50 32.57
C PHE A 285 -1.00 -14.96 33.28
N ASN A 286 -1.74 -15.87 32.61
CA ASN A 286 -2.75 -16.58 33.37
C ASN A 286 -2.06 -17.51 34.40
N LEU A 287 -2.80 -17.95 35.42
CA LEU A 287 -2.29 -18.72 36.56
C LEU A 287 -1.60 -20.05 36.18
N PHE A 288 -1.62 -20.45 34.92
CA PHE A 288 -1.07 -21.68 34.38
C PHE A 288 0.07 -21.47 33.35
N GLY A 289 0.59 -20.23 33.21
CA GLY A 289 1.75 -19.96 32.35
C GLY A 289 1.47 -20.03 30.84
N GLU A 290 0.24 -20.17 30.42
CA GLU A 290 -0.16 -20.06 29.02
C GLU A 290 -0.45 -18.60 28.67
N ILE A 291 0.22 -18.10 27.64
CA ILE A 291 -0.03 -16.76 27.08
C ILE A 291 -1.34 -16.84 26.30
N ALA A 292 -2.46 -16.55 26.96
CA ALA A 292 -3.73 -16.31 26.32
C ALA A 292 -3.79 -14.82 25.90
N GLU A 293 -3.10 -14.47 24.83
CA GLU A 293 -3.35 -13.21 24.13
C GLU A 293 -4.42 -13.45 23.06
N GLU A 294 -5.52 -12.72 23.12
CA GLU A 294 -6.31 -12.46 21.93
C GLU A 294 -5.38 -11.72 20.95
N GLU A 295 -4.93 -12.40 19.91
CA GLU A 295 -4.06 -11.82 18.89
C GLU A 295 -4.84 -10.66 18.22
N ASP A 296 -4.41 -9.43 18.49
CA ASP A 296 -4.94 -8.27 17.77
C ASP A 296 -4.38 -8.25 16.35
N GLU A 297 -5.00 -9.05 15.47
CA GLU A 297 -4.65 -9.12 14.04
C GLU A 297 -4.69 -7.76 13.33
N SER A 298 -5.24 -6.73 13.95
CA SER A 298 -5.36 -5.39 13.36
C SER A 298 -4.07 -4.58 13.40
N CYS A 299 -3.09 -5.00 14.22
CA CYS A 299 -1.76 -4.38 14.28
C CYS A 299 -0.72 -5.42 14.70
N LEU A 300 -0.01 -5.95 13.72
CA LEU A 300 1.05 -6.94 13.92
C LEU A 300 2.39 -6.25 14.10
N HIS A 301 3.26 -6.82 14.92
CA HIS A 301 4.60 -6.34 15.26
C HIS A 301 5.68 -7.34 14.83
N VAL A 302 6.96 -6.99 14.98
CA VAL A 302 8.08 -7.87 14.60
C VAL A 302 8.01 -9.23 15.27
N ILE A 303 7.62 -9.28 16.56
CA ILE A 303 7.44 -10.54 17.30
C ILE A 303 6.38 -11.46 16.64
N ASP A 304 5.37 -10.89 15.96
CA ASP A 304 4.36 -11.70 15.29
C ASP A 304 4.90 -12.36 14.03
N ILE A 305 5.92 -11.77 13.38
CA ILE A 305 6.69 -12.42 12.31
C ILE A 305 7.41 -13.65 12.87
N ALA A 306 8.07 -13.50 14.02
CA ALA A 306 8.77 -14.60 14.66
C ALA A 306 7.80 -15.73 15.10
N LYS A 307 6.63 -15.38 15.67
CA LYS A 307 5.56 -16.34 15.98
C LYS A 307 5.09 -17.10 14.74
N TYR A 308 4.85 -16.40 13.63
CA TYR A 308 4.44 -17.01 12.37
C TYR A 308 5.47 -18.00 11.85
N LEU A 309 6.76 -17.63 11.87
CA LEU A 309 7.86 -18.50 11.45
C LEU A 309 7.99 -19.71 12.38
N GLN A 310 7.94 -19.52 13.69
CA GLN A 310 7.97 -20.60 14.67
C GLN A 310 6.83 -21.62 14.44
N ARG A 311 5.61 -21.15 14.18
CA ARG A 311 4.47 -22.01 13.85
C ARG A 311 4.69 -22.77 12.53
N SER A 312 5.20 -22.08 11.51
CA SER A 312 5.39 -22.63 10.15
C SER A 312 6.48 -23.71 10.10
N PHE A 313 7.54 -23.55 10.92
CA PHE A 313 8.70 -24.43 10.92
C PHE A 313 8.83 -25.26 12.21
N ARG A 314 7.79 -25.34 13.02
CA ARG A 314 7.80 -26.01 14.32
C ARG A 314 8.44 -27.41 14.26
N GLY A 315 9.43 -27.66 15.12
CA GLY A 315 10.15 -28.93 15.24
C GLY A 315 11.13 -29.23 14.10
N ARG A 316 11.18 -28.41 13.03
CA ARG A 316 12.15 -28.58 11.96
C ARG A 316 13.56 -28.21 12.40
N LYS A 317 14.54 -28.97 11.95
CA LYS A 317 15.96 -28.78 12.26
C LYS A 317 16.73 -28.34 11.02
N GLN A 318 17.75 -27.52 11.21
CA GLN A 318 18.66 -27.06 10.17
C GLN A 318 17.95 -26.47 8.93
N VAL A 319 16.90 -25.68 9.14
CA VAL A 319 16.21 -24.96 8.06
C VAL A 319 17.13 -23.86 7.55
N PRO A 320 17.42 -23.78 6.24
CA PRO A 320 18.16 -22.66 5.67
C PRO A 320 17.47 -21.33 5.91
N LEU A 321 18.22 -20.29 6.26
CA LEU A 321 17.61 -18.96 6.47
C LEU A 321 16.91 -18.44 5.22
N ASP A 322 17.40 -18.78 4.04
CA ASP A 322 16.76 -18.35 2.78
C ASP A 322 15.38 -18.96 2.59
N GLU A 323 15.16 -20.23 2.99
CA GLU A 323 13.82 -20.86 2.99
C GLU A 323 12.86 -20.11 3.90
N MET A 324 13.32 -19.70 5.07
CA MET A 324 12.54 -18.93 6.02
C MET A 324 12.12 -17.55 5.44
N TRP A 325 13.07 -16.85 4.81
CA TRP A 325 12.77 -15.56 4.19
C TRP A 325 11.90 -15.70 2.95
N GLU A 326 12.04 -16.79 2.18
CA GLU A 326 11.20 -17.07 1.02
C GLU A 326 9.73 -17.28 1.42
N LEU A 327 9.47 -17.89 2.56
CA LEU A 327 8.12 -18.00 3.10
C LEU A 327 7.50 -16.61 3.32
N LEU A 328 8.26 -15.66 3.90
CA LEU A 328 7.80 -14.29 4.11
C LEU A 328 7.69 -13.48 2.81
N ASP A 329 8.47 -13.81 1.79
CA ASP A 329 8.36 -13.19 0.47
C ASP A 329 6.94 -13.29 -0.10
N ASN A 330 6.26 -14.42 0.15
CA ASN A 330 4.92 -14.68 -0.34
C ASN A 330 3.81 -14.28 0.64
N HIS A 331 4.16 -13.93 1.87
CA HIS A 331 3.17 -13.49 2.87
C HIS A 331 2.63 -12.09 2.52
N PRO A 332 1.30 -11.86 2.57
CA PRO A 332 0.71 -10.59 2.12
C PRO A 332 1.07 -9.38 2.98
N ILE A 333 1.41 -9.58 4.26
CA ILE A 333 1.64 -8.50 5.24
C ILE A 333 3.08 -8.48 5.75
N PHE A 334 3.65 -9.63 6.11
CA PHE A 334 4.97 -9.68 6.74
C PHE A 334 6.09 -9.38 5.74
N PRO A 335 7.01 -8.43 6.05
CA PRO A 335 8.17 -8.16 5.23
C PRO A 335 9.24 -9.24 5.41
N SER A 336 9.88 -9.63 4.32
CA SER A 336 11.06 -10.52 4.32
C SER A 336 12.39 -9.76 4.45
N GLU A 337 12.33 -8.43 4.41
CA GLU A 337 13.47 -7.53 4.47
C GLU A 337 13.25 -6.42 5.50
N GLY A 338 14.34 -5.85 5.99
CA GLY A 338 14.33 -4.67 6.87
C GLY A 338 14.33 -4.98 8.37
N PHE A 339 13.81 -6.15 8.78
CA PHE A 339 13.68 -6.55 10.18
C PHE A 339 14.30 -7.93 10.49
N ARG A 340 15.22 -8.38 9.65
CA ARG A 340 15.80 -9.75 9.74
C ARG A 340 16.57 -10.01 11.03
N ASN A 341 17.22 -8.99 11.57
CA ASN A 341 18.00 -9.15 12.80
C ASN A 341 17.07 -9.22 14.01
N GLU A 342 16.08 -8.36 14.07
CA GLU A 342 15.06 -8.34 15.12
C GLU A 342 14.30 -9.66 15.14
N VAL A 343 13.83 -10.14 14.00
CA VAL A 343 13.14 -11.43 13.87
C VAL A 343 14.02 -12.59 14.35
N LYS A 344 15.32 -12.61 14.01
CA LYS A 344 16.26 -13.65 14.48
C LYS A 344 16.43 -13.58 15.99
N SER A 345 16.58 -12.38 16.56
CA SER A 345 16.65 -12.17 18.02
C SER A 345 15.40 -12.70 18.69
N ASP A 346 14.21 -12.30 18.20
CA ASP A 346 12.95 -12.77 18.77
C ASP A 346 12.80 -14.31 18.70
N LEU A 347 13.21 -14.94 17.59
CA LEU A 347 13.20 -16.40 17.47
C LEU A 347 14.11 -17.09 18.48
N THR A 348 15.31 -16.54 18.75
CA THR A 348 16.23 -17.11 19.74
C THR A 348 15.80 -16.83 21.18
N ASP A 349 15.38 -15.61 21.46
CA ASP A 349 15.15 -15.14 22.83
C ASP A 349 13.79 -15.60 23.39
N PHE A 350 12.76 -15.65 22.54
CA PHE A 350 11.39 -15.98 22.99
C PHE A 350 10.93 -17.37 22.56
N PHE A 351 11.48 -17.92 21.45
CA PHE A 351 11.02 -19.21 20.91
C PHE A 351 12.07 -20.32 20.98
N SER A 352 13.20 -20.08 21.65
CA SER A 352 14.28 -21.05 21.86
C SER A 352 14.80 -21.66 20.54
N ALA A 353 14.71 -20.94 19.43
CA ALA A 353 15.30 -21.36 18.18
C ALA A 353 16.83 -21.26 18.26
N LYS A 354 17.56 -22.14 17.55
CA LYS A 354 19.01 -22.16 17.53
C LYS A 354 19.50 -21.84 16.12
N ILE A 355 20.36 -20.81 16.01
CA ILE A 355 20.98 -20.41 14.74
C ILE A 355 22.43 -20.91 14.76
N GLU A 356 22.81 -21.64 13.73
CA GLU A 356 24.12 -22.27 13.59
C GLU A 356 24.67 -22.10 12.17
N GLN A 357 26.00 -22.14 12.02
CA GLN A 357 26.63 -22.25 10.72
C GLN A 357 27.02 -23.70 10.47
N ILE A 358 26.59 -24.25 9.36
CA ILE A 358 26.95 -25.61 8.91
C ILE A 358 27.68 -25.53 7.59
N VAL A 359 28.37 -26.61 7.22
CA VAL A 359 28.90 -26.80 5.85
C VAL A 359 27.82 -27.58 5.09
N ASN A 360 27.26 -26.98 4.05
CA ASN A 360 26.28 -27.65 3.20
C ASN A 360 26.97 -28.83 2.50
N PRO A 361 26.48 -30.07 2.69
CA PRO A 361 27.14 -31.27 2.16
C PRO A 361 27.18 -31.33 0.62
N ASP A 362 26.21 -30.71 -0.05
CA ASP A 362 26.08 -30.78 -1.51
C ASP A 362 26.96 -29.72 -2.21
N THR A 363 27.13 -28.54 -1.56
CA THR A 363 27.86 -27.42 -2.17
C THR A 363 29.24 -27.18 -1.57
N GLY A 364 29.54 -27.74 -0.38
CA GLY A 364 30.75 -27.49 0.40
C GLY A 364 30.86 -26.07 0.98
N LYS A 365 29.82 -25.24 0.83
CA LYS A 365 29.79 -23.84 1.30
C LYS A 365 29.22 -23.74 2.72
N LYS A 366 29.71 -22.74 3.47
CA LYS A 366 29.11 -22.40 4.76
C LYS A 366 27.74 -21.81 4.54
N GLU A 367 26.75 -22.30 5.28
CA GLU A 367 25.37 -21.88 5.26
C GLU A 367 24.88 -21.64 6.70
N THR A 368 24.07 -20.62 6.87
CA THR A 368 23.44 -20.36 8.16
C THR A 368 22.06 -21.01 8.20
N VAL A 369 21.83 -21.83 9.19
CA VAL A 369 20.59 -22.58 9.40
C VAL A 369 19.98 -22.26 10.75
N ILE A 370 18.67 -22.48 10.86
CA ILE A 370 17.93 -22.32 12.10
C ILE A 370 17.21 -23.63 12.46
N SER A 371 17.23 -24.00 13.72
CA SER A 371 16.47 -25.14 14.25
C SER A 371 15.36 -24.61 15.17
N PHE A 372 14.15 -24.98 14.88
CA PHE A 372 12.97 -24.56 15.62
C PHE A 372 12.62 -25.56 16.74
N SER A 373 12.14 -25.05 17.86
CA SER A 373 11.64 -25.86 18.97
C SER A 373 10.34 -26.58 18.59
N SER A 374 10.06 -27.69 19.30
CA SER A 374 8.88 -28.53 19.08
C SER A 374 7.59 -27.87 19.57
#